data_884a343f7a4cad3e0290cddb02ca2b97
#
_entry.id   884a343f7a4cad3e0290cddb02ca2b97
#
_cell.length_a   1.000
_cell.length_b   1.000
_cell.length_c   1.000
_cell.angle_alpha   90.00
_cell.angle_beta   90.00
_cell.angle_gamma   90.00
#
_symmetry.space_group_name_H-M   'P 1'
#
loop_
_entity.id
_entity.type
_entity.pdbx_description
1 polymer ?
#
loop_
_entity_poly.entity_id
_entity_poly.type
_entity_poly.pdbx_seq_one_letter_code
_entity_poly.pdbx_strand_id
1 'polypeptide(L)'
;MKKVFIKMNNLTDIKNFLAKAMQVEGDVLVKKGQYVVDGKSVMGVFTLDISTGVTIEYPATAADFDKFIAQFICKENQLKENK
;
A
#
# COMPACT_ATOMS: atom_id res chain seq x y z
N MET A 1 0.10 5.97 13.30
CA MET A 1 0.44 5.61 11.91
C MET A 1 -0.70 5.97 10.98
N LYS A 2 -0.37 6.30 9.78
CA LYS A 2 -1.35 6.65 8.77
C LYS A 2 -1.78 5.39 8.03
N LYS A 3 -3.04 5.32 7.63
CA LYS A 3 -3.60 4.17 6.90
C LYS A 3 -4.27 4.67 5.64
N VAL A 4 -4.00 4.01 4.53
CA VAL A 4 -4.69 4.30 3.27
C VAL A 4 -5.04 2.99 2.57
N PHE A 5 -6.12 3.03 1.80
CA PHE A 5 -6.54 1.88 1.00
C PHE A 5 -6.13 2.14 -0.44
N ILE A 6 -5.36 1.23 -1.03
CA ILE A 6 -4.83 1.42 -2.37
C ILE A 6 -5.03 0.20 -3.24
N LYS A 7 -4.94 0.40 -4.55
CA LYS A 7 -4.88 -0.67 -5.54
C LYS A 7 -3.76 -0.39 -6.51
N MET A 8 -3.04 -1.42 -6.89
CA MET A 8 -2.02 -1.34 -7.94
C MET A 8 -2.16 -2.54 -8.85
N ASN A 9 -2.35 -2.29 -10.14
CA ASN A 9 -2.52 -3.36 -11.13
C ASN A 9 -1.28 -3.61 -11.96
N ASN A 10 -0.29 -2.78 -11.82
CA ASN A 10 0.84 -2.69 -12.72
C ASN A 10 2.10 -3.11 -11.96
N LEU A 11 2.86 -4.03 -12.53
CA LEU A 11 4.08 -4.52 -11.89
C LEU A 11 5.08 -3.39 -11.63
N THR A 12 5.17 -2.44 -12.57
CA THR A 12 6.06 -1.29 -12.40
C THR A 12 5.69 -0.49 -11.18
N ASP A 13 4.39 -0.27 -10.93
CA ASP A 13 3.93 0.46 -9.77
C ASP A 13 4.27 -0.28 -8.48
N ILE A 14 4.13 -1.61 -8.50
CA ILE A 14 4.46 -2.42 -7.32
C ILE A 14 5.95 -2.35 -7.03
N LYS A 15 6.79 -2.39 -8.06
CA LYS A 15 8.23 -2.24 -7.88
C LYS A 15 8.60 -0.88 -7.31
N ASN A 16 7.94 0.16 -7.80
CA ASN A 16 8.16 1.51 -7.29
C ASN A 16 7.72 1.63 -5.84
N PHE A 17 6.60 0.99 -5.51
CA PHE A 17 6.11 0.94 -4.14
C PHE A 17 7.16 0.32 -3.21
N LEU A 18 7.72 -0.82 -3.61
CA LEU A 18 8.73 -1.49 -2.80
C LEU A 18 9.96 -0.62 -2.59
N ALA A 19 10.42 0.04 -3.66
CA ALA A 19 11.58 0.92 -3.56
C ALA A 19 11.32 2.09 -2.61
N LYS A 20 10.14 2.67 -2.68
CA LYS A 20 9.77 3.78 -1.80
C LYS A 20 9.60 3.31 -0.36
N ALA A 21 9.00 2.15 -0.16
CA ALA A 21 8.81 1.61 1.18
C ALA A 21 10.14 1.36 1.88
N MET A 22 11.14 0.91 1.12
CA MET A 22 12.47 0.65 1.69
C MET A 22 13.16 1.92 2.18
N GLN A 23 12.75 3.08 1.67
CA GLN A 23 13.33 4.35 2.09
C GLN A 23 12.67 4.93 3.34
N VAL A 24 11.54 4.35 3.75
CA VAL A 24 10.82 4.83 4.92
C VAL A 24 11.55 4.42 6.18
N GLU A 25 11.76 5.37 7.08
CA GLU A 25 12.26 5.06 8.41
C GLU A 25 11.07 4.64 9.25
N GLY A 26 11.10 3.41 9.72
CA GLY A 26 9.99 2.83 10.46
C GLY A 26 9.31 1.75 9.66
N ASP A 27 8.20 1.26 10.18
CA ASP A 27 7.52 0.12 9.60
C ASP A 27 6.52 0.54 8.53
N VAL A 28 6.48 -0.23 7.45
CA VAL A 28 5.42 -0.13 6.45
C VAL A 28 4.73 -1.48 6.42
N LEU A 29 3.43 -1.49 6.68
CA LEU A 29 2.65 -2.72 6.74
C LEU A 29 1.63 -2.74 5.62
N VAL A 30 1.48 -3.91 5.00
CA VAL A 30 0.48 -4.14 3.96
C VAL A 30 -0.51 -5.16 4.51
N LYS A 31 -1.78 -4.78 4.55
CA LYS A 31 -2.82 -5.61 5.15
C LYS A 31 -3.90 -5.93 4.14
N LYS A 32 -4.32 -7.17 4.14
CA LYS A 32 -5.44 -7.62 3.33
C LYS A 32 -6.19 -8.68 4.12
N GLY A 33 -7.43 -8.34 4.53
CA GLY A 33 -8.18 -9.23 5.40
C GLY A 33 -7.44 -9.48 6.68
N GLN A 34 -7.13 -10.75 6.96
CA GLN A 34 -6.40 -11.14 8.16
C GLN A 34 -4.90 -11.14 7.96
N TYR A 35 -4.45 -10.94 6.74
CA TYR A 35 -3.02 -11.05 6.42
C TYR A 35 -2.34 -9.71 6.60
N VAL A 36 -1.18 -9.75 7.26
CA VAL A 36 -0.34 -8.57 7.46
C VAL A 36 1.06 -8.95 7.03
N VAL A 37 1.62 -8.21 6.10
CA VAL A 37 2.99 -8.44 5.65
C VAL A 37 3.78 -7.15 5.73
N ASP A 38 5.11 -7.30 5.81
CA ASP A 38 6.02 -6.18 5.83
C ASP A 38 6.06 -5.57 4.42
N GLY A 39 5.73 -4.28 4.33
CA GLY A 39 5.74 -3.58 3.05
C GLY A 39 7.12 -3.45 2.42
N LYS A 40 8.17 -3.73 3.19
CA LYS A 40 9.54 -3.74 2.70
C LYS A 40 9.98 -5.12 2.22
N SER A 41 9.13 -6.12 2.38
CA SER A 41 9.45 -7.49 1.97
C SER A 41 8.90 -7.75 0.57
N VAL A 42 9.81 -7.97 -0.38
CA VAL A 42 9.42 -8.25 -1.76
C VAL A 42 8.52 -9.48 -1.80
N MET A 43 8.95 -10.56 -1.15
CA MET A 43 8.17 -11.80 -1.17
C MET A 43 6.82 -11.62 -0.51
N GLY A 44 6.78 -10.96 0.65
CA GLY A 44 5.53 -10.74 1.36
C GLY A 44 4.52 -9.96 0.53
N VAL A 45 4.98 -8.89 -0.08
CA VAL A 45 4.10 -8.03 -0.88
C VAL A 45 3.55 -8.79 -2.09
N PHE A 46 4.39 -9.58 -2.75
CA PHE A 46 3.95 -10.34 -3.92
C PHE A 46 3.03 -11.51 -3.58
N THR A 47 2.99 -11.94 -2.32
CA THR A 47 2.05 -12.99 -1.93
C THR A 47 0.63 -12.47 -1.77
N LEU A 48 0.47 -11.16 -1.63
CA LEU A 48 -0.86 -10.55 -1.55
C LEU A 48 -1.24 -10.01 -2.92
N ASP A 49 -2.52 -10.13 -3.25
CA ASP A 49 -3.02 -9.59 -4.52
C ASP A 49 -3.39 -8.12 -4.31
N ILE A 50 -2.42 -7.23 -4.60
CA ILE A 50 -2.62 -5.80 -4.40
C ILE A 50 -3.64 -5.23 -5.37
N SER A 51 -3.88 -5.90 -6.48
CA SER A 51 -4.81 -5.41 -7.49
C SER A 51 -6.25 -5.38 -7.00
N THR A 52 -6.58 -6.17 -5.99
CA THR A 52 -7.92 -6.18 -5.42
C THR A 52 -8.10 -5.20 -4.26
N GLY A 53 -7.00 -4.57 -3.84
CA GLY A 53 -7.04 -3.57 -2.79
C GLY A 53 -6.41 -4.06 -1.50
N VAL A 54 -5.57 -3.21 -0.94
CA VAL A 54 -4.92 -3.49 0.35
C VAL A 54 -4.88 -2.21 1.16
N THR A 55 -4.74 -2.36 2.47
CA THR A 55 -4.53 -1.22 3.37
C THR A 55 -3.05 -1.12 3.67
N ILE A 56 -2.49 0.08 3.51
CA ILE A 56 -1.09 0.35 3.83
C ILE A 56 -1.06 1.17 5.11
N GLU A 57 -0.22 0.74 6.07
CA GLU A 57 0.02 1.52 7.29
C GLU A 57 1.47 1.95 7.30
N TYR A 58 1.71 3.21 7.58
CA TYR A 58 3.05 3.77 7.55
C TYR A 58 3.14 4.97 8.49
N PRO A 59 4.37 5.38 8.87
CA PRO A 59 4.53 6.52 9.77
C PRO A 59 4.02 7.81 9.14
N ALA A 60 3.29 8.61 9.91
CA ALA A 60 2.78 9.89 9.43
C ALA A 60 3.91 10.84 9.04
N THR A 61 5.13 10.60 9.52
CA THR A 61 6.29 11.44 9.21
C THR A 61 6.92 11.11 7.85
N ALA A 62 6.49 10.03 7.20
CA ALA A 62 7.06 9.61 5.91
C ALA A 62 6.44 10.42 4.77
N ALA A 63 6.84 11.69 4.65
CA ALA A 63 6.18 12.62 3.73
C ALA A 63 6.33 12.22 2.25
N ASP A 64 7.52 11.77 1.86
CA ASP A 64 7.75 11.37 0.47
C ASP A 64 6.94 10.14 0.11
N PHE A 65 6.88 9.19 1.02
CA PHE A 65 6.08 7.99 0.80
C PHE A 65 4.60 8.34 0.73
N ASP A 66 4.15 9.24 1.59
CA ASP A 66 2.77 9.69 1.61
C ASP A 66 2.36 10.29 0.27
N LYS A 67 3.23 11.14 -0.29
CA LYS A 67 2.96 11.74 -1.60
C LYS A 67 2.91 10.68 -2.70
N PHE A 68 3.84 9.74 -2.66
CA PHE A 68 3.87 8.67 -3.65
C PHE A 68 2.61 7.83 -3.60
N ILE A 69 2.22 7.42 -2.39
CA ILE A 69 1.10 6.49 -2.22
C ILE A 69 -0.24 7.15 -2.55
N ALA A 70 -0.32 8.47 -2.46
CA ALA A 70 -1.56 9.20 -2.68
C ALA A 70 -2.16 8.94 -4.06
N GLN A 71 -1.32 8.73 -5.06
CA GLN A 71 -1.80 8.49 -6.42
C GLN A 71 -2.55 7.17 -6.57
N PHE A 72 -2.38 6.26 -5.63
CA PHE A 72 -3.00 4.93 -5.69
C PHE A 72 -4.20 4.80 -4.75
N ILE A 73 -4.52 5.83 -3.99
CA ILE A 73 -5.58 5.74 -3.00
C ILE A 73 -6.91 5.49 -3.68
N CYS A 74 -7.61 4.47 -3.20
CA CYS A 74 -8.96 4.15 -3.59
C CYS A 74 -9.85 4.25 -2.37
N LYS A 75 -11.05 4.77 -2.55
CA LYS A 75 -12.01 4.79 -1.45
C LYS A 75 -12.89 3.56 -1.56
N GLU A 76 -12.91 2.76 -0.53
CA GLU A 76 -13.78 1.59 -0.51
C GLU A 76 -15.24 1.98 -0.70
N ASN A 77 -15.63 3.10 -0.12
CA ASN A 77 -17.01 3.56 -0.21
C ASN A 77 -17.44 3.86 -1.62
N GLN A 78 -16.51 4.32 -2.46
CA GLN A 78 -16.82 4.58 -3.85
C GLN A 78 -17.20 3.30 -4.59
N LEU A 79 -16.57 2.19 -4.23
CA LEU A 79 -16.89 0.91 -4.84
C LEU A 79 -18.32 0.49 -4.53
N LYS A 80 -18.81 0.82 -3.36
CA LYS A 80 -20.18 0.52 -2.97
C LYS A 80 -21.18 1.44 -3.63
N GLU A 81 -20.80 2.70 -3.78
CA GLU A 81 -21.69 3.70 -4.35
C GLU A 81 -21.90 3.52 -5.84
N ASN A 82 -21.01 2.84 -6.49
CA ASN A 82 -21.07 2.64 -7.93
C ASN A 82 -22.03 1.54 -8.36
N LYS A 83 -22.80 1.08 -7.48
CA LYS A 83 -23.79 0.03 -7.80
C LYS A 83 -25.03 0.55 -8.45
#